data_048b11473d27dece26854b7d7c298624
#
_entry.id   048b11473d27dece26854b7d7c298624
#
_cell.length_a   1.000
_cell.length_b   1.000
_cell.length_c   1.000
_cell.angle_alpha   90.00
_cell.angle_beta   90.00
_cell.angle_gamma   90.00
#
_symmetry.space_group_name_H-M   'P 1'
#
loop_
_entity.id
_entity.type
_entity.pdbx_description
1 polymer ?
#
loop_
_entity_poly.entity_id
_entity_poly.type
_entity_poly.pdbx_seq_one_letter_code
_entity_poly.pdbx_strand_id
1 'polypeptide(L)'
;MYVWFHRRDLRTTDMRLFDKLRSLHMPGIHILVLDPMLLDENRAREHSGRHFLHQVSRLQQNYQQANQHLVIVYGSPDQVLLLLAANYPLQIVAFHEDMTPYAKQRDQTLLDTARACGLETITDIDHMLIDADSFDHFANRDQPYKVFTPFYNKWKQAMDLFAEPPMFTSLNDLVTVQVSPNIAEAFSLPLWMYDALQSTSPSISTDEPQKKLQQFLVEKLPDYEQGRDRYGWSHTSQMSGYINTGAISIRQVYEQAAQDGSGYKDSWIRQLAWRDFYLYQALRNQDYFSYERKFDWSGFDTAAFDYWAEAKTGIPIIDAAMTQLKETGEMPNRLRMVTAMFLTKQLLCPFFYGEAYFRDKLADYDHVLNRGGWLWSSSLGYDAAPYFRVMNPVRQSETYDPSGAYIRRWLPQLAHLSDKAIHQSQANAIVDLKQARIRAIEQYGFLLKQNK
;
A
#
# COMPACT_ATOMS: atom_id res chain seq x y z
N MET A 1 -14.31 7.33 29.99
CA MET A 1 -14.01 6.26 28.99
C MET A 1 -13.26 6.86 27.81
N TYR A 2 -12.50 6.07 27.06
CA TYR A 2 -11.98 6.49 25.77
C TYR A 2 -12.73 5.76 24.62
N VAL A 3 -12.61 6.31 23.41
CA VAL A 3 -12.96 5.61 22.17
C VAL A 3 -11.71 5.47 21.30
N TRP A 4 -11.46 4.24 20.82
CA TRP A 4 -10.37 3.89 19.89
C TRP A 4 -10.95 3.63 18.51
N PHE A 5 -10.55 4.42 17.50
CA PHE A 5 -10.92 4.20 16.11
C PHE A 5 -9.82 3.42 15.39
N HIS A 6 -10.08 2.15 15.08
CA HIS A 6 -9.24 1.40 14.16
C HIS A 6 -9.27 2.01 12.76
N ARG A 7 -8.15 1.94 12.10
CA ARG A 7 -7.93 2.45 10.73
C ARG A 7 -7.18 1.41 9.89
N ARG A 8 -5.96 1.73 9.46
CA ARG A 8 -5.00 0.83 8.81
C ARG A 8 -4.08 0.19 9.85
N ASP A 9 -4.64 -0.31 10.90
CA ASP A 9 -3.97 -0.93 12.05
C ASP A 9 -4.74 -2.18 12.51
N LEU A 10 -5.06 -3.07 11.53
CA LEU A 10 -5.95 -4.21 11.72
C LEU A 10 -5.25 -5.37 12.47
N ARG A 11 -4.75 -5.05 13.68
CA ARG A 11 -4.06 -5.98 14.60
C ARG A 11 -4.37 -5.68 16.05
N THR A 12 -3.92 -6.53 16.95
CA THR A 12 -4.19 -6.43 18.40
C THR A 12 -2.92 -6.37 19.25
N THR A 13 -1.76 -6.32 18.61
CA THR A 13 -0.43 -6.25 19.25
C THR A 13 0.44 -5.20 18.56
N ASP A 14 1.45 -4.70 19.26
CA ASP A 14 2.38 -3.69 18.75
C ASP A 14 1.68 -2.45 18.17
N MET A 15 0.78 -1.87 18.96
CA MET A 15 0.06 -0.64 18.66
C MET A 15 0.69 0.51 19.44
N ARG A 16 1.21 1.56 18.76
CA ARG A 16 1.90 2.68 19.44
C ARG A 16 1.07 3.32 20.55
N LEU A 17 -0.23 3.44 20.35
CA LEU A 17 -1.10 4.10 21.31
C LEU A 17 -1.61 3.18 22.42
N PHE A 18 -1.46 1.85 22.35
CA PHE A 18 -1.97 0.96 23.38
C PHE A 18 -1.28 1.17 24.73
N ASP A 19 0.01 1.50 24.77
CA ASP A 19 0.71 1.85 26.01
C ASP A 19 0.10 3.11 26.67
N LYS A 20 -0.21 4.13 25.87
CA LYS A 20 -0.87 5.34 26.35
C LYS A 20 -2.29 5.01 26.84
N LEU A 21 -3.08 4.24 26.09
CA LEU A 21 -4.44 3.85 26.48
C LEU A 21 -4.45 3.02 27.77
N ARG A 22 -3.51 2.08 27.93
CA ARG A 22 -3.35 1.30 29.16
C ARG A 22 -3.08 2.20 30.38
N SER A 23 -2.21 3.20 30.23
CA SER A 23 -1.85 4.13 31.32
C SER A 23 -3.02 4.99 31.80
N LEU A 24 -4.08 5.13 31.02
CA LEU A 24 -5.29 5.86 31.42
C LEU A 24 -6.10 5.13 32.50
N HIS A 25 -5.91 3.81 32.66
CA HIS A 25 -6.63 2.97 33.63
C HIS A 25 -8.17 3.10 33.50
N MET A 26 -8.68 3.27 32.29
CA MET A 26 -10.11 3.41 32.02
C MET A 26 -10.57 2.46 30.90
N PRO A 27 -11.82 2.04 30.91
CA PRO A 27 -12.38 1.21 29.85
C PRO A 27 -12.55 2.02 28.54
N GLY A 28 -12.48 1.33 27.39
CA GLY A 28 -12.59 1.91 26.08
C GLY A 28 -13.64 1.26 25.18
N ILE A 29 -14.18 2.03 24.26
CA ILE A 29 -14.95 1.53 23.12
C ILE A 29 -13.98 1.38 21.95
N HIS A 30 -13.81 0.16 21.45
CA HIS A 30 -13.02 -0.09 20.26
C HIS A 30 -13.92 -0.25 19.06
N ILE A 31 -13.71 0.57 18.03
CA ILE A 31 -14.60 0.63 16.87
C ILE A 31 -13.80 0.70 15.56
N LEU A 32 -14.30 0.01 14.56
CA LEU A 32 -13.87 0.14 13.17
C LEU A 32 -15.02 0.72 12.34
N VAL A 33 -14.82 1.90 11.80
CA VAL A 33 -15.79 2.55 10.91
C VAL A 33 -15.37 2.26 9.47
N LEU A 34 -16.20 1.50 8.77
CA LEU A 34 -16.10 1.25 7.33
C LEU A 34 -16.69 2.45 6.60
N ASP A 35 -15.82 3.30 6.08
CA ASP A 35 -16.18 4.59 5.49
C ASP A 35 -16.66 4.42 4.05
N PRO A 36 -17.89 4.86 3.69
CA PRO A 36 -18.45 4.77 2.33
C PRO A 36 -17.57 5.42 1.24
N MET A 37 -16.83 6.45 1.59
CA MET A 37 -15.92 7.14 0.67
C MET A 37 -14.67 6.30 0.32
N LEU A 38 -14.32 5.34 1.16
CA LEU A 38 -13.17 4.46 0.96
C LEU A 38 -13.57 3.06 0.50
N LEU A 39 -14.76 2.60 0.91
CA LEU A 39 -15.20 1.23 0.69
C LEU A 39 -16.71 1.20 0.34
N ASP A 40 -17.02 1.49 -0.92
CA ASP A 40 -18.34 1.23 -1.51
C ASP A 40 -18.44 -0.23 -2.01
N GLU A 41 -19.61 -0.60 -2.54
CA GLU A 41 -19.88 -1.96 -3.02
C GLU A 41 -18.93 -2.37 -4.16
N ASN A 42 -18.62 -1.46 -5.08
CA ASN A 42 -17.69 -1.75 -6.19
C ASN A 42 -16.29 -2.00 -5.67
N ARG A 43 -15.82 -1.11 -4.79
CA ARG A 43 -14.49 -1.25 -4.17
C ARG A 43 -14.37 -2.51 -3.32
N ALA A 44 -15.41 -2.89 -2.59
CA ALA A 44 -15.43 -4.10 -1.78
C ALA A 44 -15.28 -5.39 -2.63
N ARG A 45 -15.72 -5.37 -3.88
CA ARG A 45 -15.59 -6.50 -4.82
C ARG A 45 -14.23 -6.58 -5.51
N GLU A 46 -13.47 -5.51 -5.52
CA GLU A 46 -12.10 -5.50 -6.06
C GLU A 46 -11.12 -6.21 -5.11
N HIS A 47 -9.96 -6.60 -5.63
CA HIS A 47 -8.98 -7.39 -4.88
C HIS A 47 -8.53 -6.71 -3.57
N SER A 48 -8.30 -5.38 -3.58
CA SER A 48 -7.91 -4.65 -2.37
C SER A 48 -9.02 -4.57 -1.33
N GLY A 49 -10.27 -4.38 -1.76
CA GLY A 49 -11.43 -4.38 -0.87
C GLY A 49 -11.63 -5.74 -0.21
N ARG A 50 -11.57 -6.82 -1.00
CA ARG A 50 -11.64 -8.20 -0.47
C ARG A 50 -10.51 -8.49 0.52
N HIS A 51 -9.27 -8.10 0.19
CA HIS A 51 -8.14 -8.27 1.10
C HIS A 51 -8.36 -7.49 2.40
N PHE A 52 -8.80 -6.24 2.31
CA PHE A 52 -9.11 -5.42 3.49
C PHE A 52 -10.19 -6.04 4.36
N LEU A 53 -11.33 -6.45 3.79
CA LEU A 53 -12.43 -7.10 4.52
C LEU A 53 -11.99 -8.43 5.14
N HIS A 54 -11.12 -9.20 4.48
CA HIS A 54 -10.51 -10.38 5.07
C HIS A 54 -9.71 -10.02 6.34
N GLN A 55 -8.91 -8.94 6.32
CA GLN A 55 -8.18 -8.50 7.51
C GLN A 55 -9.12 -7.94 8.60
N VAL A 56 -10.23 -7.33 8.23
CA VAL A 56 -11.29 -6.90 9.19
C VAL A 56 -11.89 -8.12 9.91
N SER A 57 -12.26 -9.17 9.17
CA SER A 57 -12.79 -10.41 9.77
C SER A 57 -11.76 -11.08 10.70
N ARG A 58 -10.47 -11.06 10.32
CA ARG A 58 -9.38 -11.54 11.17
C ARG A 58 -9.24 -10.71 12.45
N LEU A 59 -9.32 -9.40 12.36
CA LEU A 59 -9.29 -8.51 13.53
C LEU A 59 -10.46 -8.83 14.48
N GLN A 60 -11.65 -9.00 13.94
CA GLN A 60 -12.84 -9.36 14.73
C GLN A 60 -12.63 -10.68 15.48
N GLN A 61 -12.08 -11.71 14.82
CA GLN A 61 -11.76 -12.98 15.47
C GLN A 61 -10.71 -12.83 16.58
N ASN A 62 -9.67 -11.99 16.38
CA ASN A 62 -8.69 -11.70 17.42
C ASN A 62 -9.32 -11.08 18.67
N TYR A 63 -10.27 -10.15 18.50
CA TYR A 63 -11.03 -9.58 19.61
C TYR A 63 -11.87 -10.63 20.33
N GLN A 64 -12.56 -11.48 19.59
CA GLN A 64 -13.38 -12.58 20.16
C GLN A 64 -12.52 -13.56 20.96
N GLN A 65 -11.35 -13.96 20.43
CA GLN A 65 -10.41 -14.87 21.13
C GLN A 65 -9.83 -14.26 22.41
N ALA A 66 -9.69 -12.94 22.45
CA ALA A 66 -9.26 -12.18 23.62
C ALA A 66 -10.40 -11.91 24.62
N ASN A 67 -11.64 -12.35 24.35
CA ASN A 67 -12.84 -11.97 25.10
C ASN A 67 -13.02 -10.44 25.22
N GLN A 68 -12.68 -9.72 24.17
CA GLN A 68 -12.78 -8.26 24.05
C GLN A 68 -13.81 -7.87 22.99
N HIS A 69 -14.27 -6.63 23.02
CA HIS A 69 -15.33 -6.13 22.16
C HIS A 69 -14.76 -5.23 21.06
N LEU A 70 -15.10 -5.53 19.81
CA LEU A 70 -14.89 -4.66 18.64
C LEU A 70 -16.25 -4.40 17.99
N VAL A 71 -16.57 -3.14 17.76
CA VAL A 71 -17.75 -2.73 17.00
C VAL A 71 -17.34 -2.40 15.58
N ILE A 72 -18.02 -2.98 14.60
CA ILE A 72 -17.82 -2.69 13.19
C ILE A 72 -19.08 -2.03 12.66
N VAL A 73 -18.97 -0.83 12.12
CA VAL A 73 -20.09 -0.01 11.62
C VAL A 73 -19.79 0.56 10.25
N TYR A 74 -20.81 0.99 9.52
CA TYR A 74 -20.70 1.63 8.21
C TYR A 74 -21.20 3.06 8.29
N GLY A 75 -20.33 4.03 7.99
CA GLY A 75 -20.68 5.44 8.07
C GLY A 75 -19.46 6.36 8.15
N SER A 76 -19.67 7.59 8.58
CA SER A 76 -18.60 8.56 8.76
C SER A 76 -18.15 8.60 10.23
N PRO A 77 -16.83 8.62 10.51
CA PRO A 77 -16.30 8.55 11.87
C PRO A 77 -16.77 9.67 12.80
N ASP A 78 -16.96 10.89 12.28
CA ASP A 78 -17.45 12.05 13.03
C ASP A 78 -18.91 11.87 13.50
N GLN A 79 -19.80 11.35 12.63
CA GLN A 79 -21.18 11.07 13.00
C GLN A 79 -21.26 9.94 14.03
N VAL A 80 -20.42 8.92 13.88
CA VAL A 80 -20.32 7.83 14.85
C VAL A 80 -19.85 8.38 16.20
N LEU A 81 -18.83 9.27 16.22
CA LEU A 81 -18.35 9.91 17.44
C LEU A 81 -19.44 10.75 18.12
N LEU A 82 -20.20 11.53 17.38
CA LEU A 82 -21.33 12.32 17.93
C LEU A 82 -22.34 11.43 18.66
N LEU A 83 -22.74 10.30 18.04
CA LEU A 83 -23.68 9.38 18.67
C LEU A 83 -23.07 8.70 19.91
N LEU A 84 -21.80 8.31 19.86
CA LEU A 84 -21.11 7.73 21.01
C LEU A 84 -20.99 8.75 22.16
N ALA A 85 -20.61 9.99 21.89
CA ALA A 85 -20.49 11.04 22.92
C ALA A 85 -21.82 11.39 23.58
N ALA A 86 -22.94 11.27 22.84
CA ALA A 86 -24.28 11.48 23.41
C ALA A 86 -24.74 10.35 24.33
N ASN A 87 -24.20 9.13 24.19
CA ASN A 87 -24.65 7.95 24.90
C ASN A 87 -23.67 7.42 25.96
N TYR A 88 -22.40 7.83 25.91
CA TYR A 88 -21.35 7.34 26.81
C TYR A 88 -20.55 8.49 27.42
N PRO A 89 -20.04 8.35 28.66
CA PRO A 89 -19.21 9.35 29.31
C PRO A 89 -17.79 9.35 28.73
N LEU A 90 -17.66 9.66 27.43
CA LEU A 90 -16.39 9.73 26.76
C LEU A 90 -15.57 10.92 27.29
N GLN A 91 -14.28 10.76 27.35
CA GLN A 91 -13.30 11.79 27.72
C GLN A 91 -12.22 11.93 26.63
N ILE A 92 -11.89 10.83 25.95
CA ILE A 92 -10.75 10.75 25.04
C ILE A 92 -11.18 10.06 23.73
N VAL A 93 -10.70 10.62 22.61
CA VAL A 93 -10.72 10.00 21.28
C VAL A 93 -9.30 9.64 20.89
N ALA A 94 -9.05 8.40 20.49
CA ALA A 94 -7.74 7.94 20.07
C ALA A 94 -7.78 7.24 18.72
N PHE A 95 -6.79 7.51 17.86
CA PHE A 95 -6.62 6.87 16.57
C PHE A 95 -5.22 7.09 15.99
N HIS A 96 -4.80 6.22 15.06
CA HIS A 96 -3.61 6.48 14.24
C HIS A 96 -3.97 7.36 13.03
N GLU A 97 -3.19 8.41 12.83
CA GLU A 97 -3.33 9.33 11.69
C GLU A 97 -2.84 8.68 10.39
N ASP A 98 -3.37 9.14 9.26
CA ASP A 98 -2.91 8.79 7.92
C ASP A 98 -2.56 10.07 7.14
N MET A 99 -1.69 9.95 6.13
CA MET A 99 -1.09 11.08 5.42
C MET A 99 -1.76 11.42 4.10
N THR A 100 -2.73 10.61 3.65
CA THR A 100 -3.43 10.84 2.38
C THR A 100 -4.37 12.06 2.46
N PRO A 101 -4.65 12.78 1.36
CA PRO A 101 -5.47 13.98 1.39
C PRO A 101 -6.85 13.76 2.02
N TYR A 102 -7.53 12.68 1.63
CA TYR A 102 -8.83 12.32 2.20
C TYR A 102 -8.72 12.01 3.70
N ALA A 103 -7.71 11.24 4.10
CA ALA A 103 -7.52 10.90 5.51
C ALA A 103 -7.25 12.14 6.37
N LYS A 104 -6.41 13.07 5.90
CA LYS A 104 -6.19 14.35 6.59
C LYS A 104 -7.48 15.15 6.77
N GLN A 105 -8.32 15.23 5.74
CA GLN A 105 -9.62 15.90 5.83
C GLN A 105 -10.56 15.21 6.82
N ARG A 106 -10.70 13.88 6.73
CA ARG A 106 -11.50 13.06 7.62
C ARG A 106 -11.04 13.19 9.08
N ASP A 107 -9.73 13.10 9.30
CA ASP A 107 -9.14 13.18 10.63
C ASP A 107 -9.32 14.58 11.23
N GLN A 108 -9.19 15.64 10.43
CA GLN A 108 -9.49 17.00 10.88
C GLN A 108 -10.97 17.15 11.27
N THR A 109 -11.89 16.61 10.49
CA THR A 109 -13.33 16.62 10.84
C THR A 109 -13.60 15.89 12.15
N LEU A 110 -12.95 14.75 12.37
CA LEU A 110 -13.06 13.98 13.61
C LEU A 110 -12.49 14.74 14.82
N LEU A 111 -11.34 15.41 14.66
CA LEU A 111 -10.71 16.25 15.70
C LEU A 111 -11.60 17.46 16.05
N ASP A 112 -12.21 18.11 15.06
CA ASP A 112 -13.12 19.23 15.28
C ASP A 112 -14.39 18.78 16.02
N THR A 113 -14.91 17.60 15.66
CA THR A 113 -16.05 16.99 16.35
C THR A 113 -15.70 16.62 17.80
N ALA A 114 -14.53 16.01 18.02
CA ALA A 114 -14.05 15.71 19.38
C ALA A 114 -13.95 16.99 20.25
N ARG A 115 -13.38 18.05 19.68
CA ARG A 115 -13.29 19.36 20.35
C ARG A 115 -14.67 19.94 20.69
N ALA A 116 -15.62 19.86 19.76
CA ALA A 116 -17.00 20.32 19.97
C ALA A 116 -17.73 19.53 21.08
N CYS A 117 -17.37 18.25 21.25
CA CYS A 117 -17.88 17.40 22.34
C CYS A 117 -17.11 17.55 23.66
N GLY A 118 -16.07 18.40 23.72
CA GLY A 118 -15.23 18.58 24.92
C GLY A 118 -14.31 17.39 25.21
N LEU A 119 -13.94 16.60 24.19
CA LEU A 119 -13.12 15.41 24.31
C LEU A 119 -11.64 15.74 24.05
N GLU A 120 -10.74 15.13 24.83
CA GLU A 120 -9.31 15.12 24.54
C GLU A 120 -9.00 14.18 23.37
N THR A 121 -7.91 14.43 22.66
CA THR A 121 -7.49 13.60 21.51
C THR A 121 -6.08 13.07 21.71
N ILE A 122 -5.87 11.80 21.39
CA ILE A 122 -4.57 11.13 21.41
C ILE A 122 -4.36 10.52 20.02
N THR A 123 -3.38 11.05 19.29
CA THR A 123 -3.06 10.57 17.95
C THR A 123 -1.58 10.25 17.80
N ASP A 124 -1.24 9.43 16.81
CA ASP A 124 0.14 9.09 16.42
C ASP A 124 0.15 8.54 15.00
N ILE A 125 1.33 8.48 14.35
CA ILE A 125 1.54 7.83 13.07
C ILE A 125 2.21 6.47 13.29
N ASP A 126 1.53 5.39 12.91
CA ASP A 126 2.00 4.01 13.16
C ASP A 126 2.56 3.29 11.92
N HIS A 127 2.62 3.97 10.78
CA HIS A 127 2.93 3.36 9.48
C HIS A 127 4.42 3.37 9.12
N MET A 128 5.27 4.09 9.84
CA MET A 128 6.69 4.26 9.53
C MET A 128 7.57 3.56 10.57
N LEU A 129 8.77 3.16 10.13
CA LEU A 129 9.80 2.63 11.02
C LEU A 129 10.45 3.73 11.84
N ILE A 130 10.62 4.91 11.27
CA ILE A 130 11.19 6.07 11.95
C ILE A 130 10.18 7.22 11.85
N ASP A 131 9.91 7.85 12.97
CA ASP A 131 9.14 9.09 13.00
C ASP A 131 9.81 10.16 12.13
N ALA A 132 9.02 10.83 11.27
CA ALA A 132 9.57 11.74 10.28
C ALA A 132 10.17 13.01 10.90
N ASP A 133 9.62 13.52 12.02
CA ASP A 133 10.14 14.71 12.70
C ASP A 133 11.45 14.40 13.42
N SER A 134 11.51 13.25 14.10
CA SER A 134 12.73 12.73 14.71
C SER A 134 13.83 12.49 13.70
N PHE A 135 13.47 11.96 12.51
CA PHE A 135 14.39 11.75 11.41
C PHE A 135 14.97 13.06 10.85
N ASP A 136 14.13 14.09 10.62
CA ASP A 136 14.59 15.39 10.12
C ASP A 136 15.49 16.09 11.14
N HIS A 137 15.14 16.03 12.42
CA HIS A 137 15.98 16.56 13.49
C HIS A 137 17.36 15.87 13.51
N PHE A 138 17.39 14.54 13.46
CA PHE A 138 18.63 13.76 13.37
C PHE A 138 19.43 14.03 12.09
N ALA A 139 18.75 14.21 10.98
CA ALA A 139 19.37 14.50 9.70
C ALA A 139 20.00 15.91 9.65
N ASN A 140 19.53 16.81 10.51
CA ASN A 140 19.93 18.22 10.62
C ASN A 140 19.92 18.92 9.24
N ARG A 141 18.76 18.89 8.58
CA ARG A 141 18.58 19.42 7.22
C ARG A 141 17.35 20.34 7.15
N ASP A 142 17.52 21.46 6.44
CA ASP A 142 16.43 22.42 6.19
C ASP A 142 15.45 21.95 5.11
N GLN A 143 15.89 21.03 4.24
CA GLN A 143 15.10 20.53 3.12
C GLN A 143 15.01 18.99 3.14
N PRO A 144 13.82 18.44 2.83
CA PRO A 144 13.62 17.01 2.77
C PRO A 144 14.55 16.32 1.74
N TYR A 145 14.87 15.06 1.99
CA TYR A 145 15.57 14.23 1.00
C TYR A 145 14.68 14.02 -0.21
N LYS A 146 15.20 14.28 -1.41
CA LYS A 146 14.51 14.02 -2.70
C LYS A 146 15.08 12.81 -3.44
N VAL A 147 16.21 12.27 -2.98
CA VAL A 147 16.93 11.14 -3.59
C VAL A 147 17.07 10.03 -2.57
N PHE A 148 16.79 8.80 -2.99
CA PHE A 148 16.74 7.65 -2.08
C PHE A 148 18.10 7.29 -1.47
N THR A 149 19.18 7.29 -2.23
CA THR A 149 20.48 6.83 -1.73
C THR A 149 20.98 7.64 -0.52
N PRO A 150 21.01 8.99 -0.53
CA PRO A 150 21.37 9.74 0.67
C PRO A 150 20.34 9.59 1.81
N PHE A 151 19.04 9.48 1.50
CA PHE A 151 18.03 9.15 2.49
C PHE A 151 18.34 7.80 3.16
N TYR A 152 18.56 6.74 2.38
CA TYR A 152 18.81 5.39 2.87
C TYR A 152 20.06 5.31 3.76
N ASN A 153 21.14 6.01 3.38
CA ASN A 153 22.34 6.03 4.21
C ASN A 153 22.09 6.68 5.58
N LYS A 154 21.29 7.75 5.61
CA LYS A 154 20.92 8.41 6.87
C LYS A 154 19.88 7.59 7.63
N TRP A 155 18.93 6.98 6.93
CA TRP A 155 17.91 6.10 7.49
C TRP A 155 18.54 4.90 8.23
N LYS A 156 19.57 4.26 7.65
CA LYS A 156 20.29 3.18 8.36
C LYS A 156 20.89 3.65 9.69
N GLN A 157 21.55 4.80 9.68
CA GLN A 157 22.10 5.38 10.92
C GLN A 157 21.02 5.66 11.95
N ALA A 158 19.87 6.17 11.51
CA ALA A 158 18.74 6.43 12.39
C ALA A 158 18.13 5.11 12.92
N MET A 159 18.03 4.07 12.10
CA MET A 159 17.57 2.75 12.54
C MET A 159 18.51 2.13 13.59
N ASP A 160 19.83 2.29 13.42
CA ASP A 160 20.81 1.79 14.40
C ASP A 160 20.70 2.50 15.76
N LEU A 161 20.22 3.74 15.79
CA LEU A 161 20.17 4.58 16.99
C LEU A 161 18.78 4.66 17.63
N PHE A 162 17.73 4.64 16.82
CA PHE A 162 16.37 5.03 17.24
C PHE A 162 15.31 4.01 16.81
N ALA A 163 15.66 2.86 16.23
CA ALA A 163 14.67 1.85 15.89
C ALA A 163 13.89 1.46 17.14
N GLU A 164 12.60 1.74 17.13
CA GLU A 164 11.74 1.34 18.22
C GLU A 164 11.44 -0.16 18.12
N PRO A 165 11.65 -0.91 19.21
CA PRO A 165 11.22 -2.30 19.24
C PRO A 165 9.69 -2.38 19.16
N PRO A 166 9.12 -3.53 18.77
CA PRO A 166 7.69 -3.75 18.88
C PRO A 166 7.18 -3.51 20.29
N MET A 167 6.00 -2.89 20.41
CA MET A 167 5.38 -2.60 21.70
C MET A 167 4.89 -3.88 22.38
N PHE A 168 5.08 -3.98 23.68
CA PHE A 168 4.66 -5.15 24.46
C PHE A 168 3.17 -5.13 24.81
N THR A 169 2.55 -3.95 24.93
CA THR A 169 1.14 -3.82 25.23
C THR A 169 0.28 -4.38 24.11
N SER A 170 -0.62 -5.24 24.49
CA SER A 170 -1.56 -5.91 23.59
C SER A 170 -3.00 -5.58 23.97
N LEU A 171 -3.95 -6.05 23.15
CA LEU A 171 -5.37 -5.95 23.46
C LEU A 171 -5.73 -6.54 24.83
N ASN A 172 -5.04 -7.59 25.29
CA ASN A 172 -5.29 -8.24 26.58
C ASN A 172 -4.96 -7.36 27.79
N ASP A 173 -4.19 -6.29 27.60
CA ASP A 173 -3.83 -5.32 28.63
C ASP A 173 -4.85 -4.18 28.76
N LEU A 174 -5.90 -4.18 27.93
CA LEU A 174 -6.95 -3.18 27.87
C LEU A 174 -8.30 -3.78 28.28
N VAL A 175 -9.22 -2.91 28.66
CA VAL A 175 -10.60 -3.29 28.96
C VAL A 175 -11.53 -2.65 27.94
N THR A 176 -12.19 -3.46 27.13
CA THR A 176 -13.15 -2.97 26.12
C THR A 176 -14.59 -3.10 26.62
N VAL A 177 -15.43 -2.18 26.15
CA VAL A 177 -16.85 -2.12 26.51
C VAL A 177 -17.71 -2.45 25.28
N GLN A 178 -18.69 -3.30 25.49
CA GLN A 178 -19.71 -3.56 24.48
C GLN A 178 -20.62 -2.34 24.33
N VAL A 179 -20.84 -1.88 23.11
CA VAL A 179 -21.78 -0.79 22.85
C VAL A 179 -23.22 -1.29 22.83
N SER A 180 -24.16 -0.37 23.12
CA SER A 180 -25.57 -0.62 22.97
C SER A 180 -25.92 -0.99 21.52
N PRO A 181 -26.85 -1.94 21.30
CA PRO A 181 -27.33 -2.31 19.97
C PRO A 181 -27.77 -1.12 19.11
N ASN A 182 -28.36 -0.09 19.70
CA ASN A 182 -28.85 1.11 19.00
C ASN A 182 -27.72 1.83 18.22
N ILE A 183 -26.47 1.76 18.69
CA ILE A 183 -25.32 2.35 17.97
C ILE A 183 -25.01 1.53 16.71
N ALA A 184 -24.99 0.20 16.84
CA ALA A 184 -24.74 -0.68 15.70
C ALA A 184 -25.89 -0.65 14.69
N GLU A 185 -27.12 -0.45 15.14
CA GLU A 185 -28.32 -0.32 14.28
C GLU A 185 -28.30 1.01 13.51
N ALA A 186 -27.93 2.13 14.16
CA ALA A 186 -27.86 3.45 13.53
C ALA A 186 -26.84 3.52 12.38
N PHE A 187 -25.76 2.72 12.46
CA PHE A 187 -24.69 2.61 11.47
C PHE A 187 -24.53 1.17 10.99
N SER A 188 -25.66 0.51 10.71
CA SER A 188 -25.67 -0.90 10.29
C SER A 188 -24.90 -1.12 9.00
N LEU A 189 -24.23 -2.27 8.91
CA LEU A 189 -23.58 -2.71 7.69
C LEU A 189 -24.62 -2.96 6.59
N PRO A 190 -24.41 -2.48 5.35
CA PRO A 190 -25.26 -2.85 4.24
C PRO A 190 -25.14 -4.37 3.97
N LEU A 191 -26.20 -4.98 3.45
CA LEU A 191 -26.27 -6.43 3.23
C LEU A 191 -25.08 -6.97 2.44
N TRP A 192 -24.69 -6.31 1.37
CA TRP A 192 -23.56 -6.72 0.54
C TRP A 192 -22.24 -6.76 1.33
N MET A 193 -22.06 -5.89 2.32
CA MET A 193 -20.86 -5.85 3.16
C MET A 193 -20.90 -6.92 4.24
N TYR A 194 -22.07 -7.16 4.81
CA TYR A 194 -22.28 -8.27 5.73
C TYR A 194 -21.95 -9.61 5.05
N ASP A 195 -22.49 -9.83 3.84
CA ASP A 195 -22.21 -11.03 3.05
C ASP A 195 -20.70 -11.15 2.71
N ALA A 196 -20.06 -10.05 2.36
CA ALA A 196 -18.62 -10.03 2.08
C ALA A 196 -17.78 -10.40 3.32
N LEU A 197 -18.10 -9.91 4.50
CA LEU A 197 -17.44 -10.27 5.75
C LEU A 197 -17.69 -11.74 6.15
N GLN A 198 -18.90 -12.27 5.93
CA GLN A 198 -19.23 -13.66 6.22
C GLN A 198 -18.61 -14.65 5.22
N SER A 199 -18.51 -14.27 3.95
CA SER A 199 -17.89 -15.09 2.91
C SER A 199 -16.38 -15.21 3.03
N THR A 200 -15.73 -14.35 3.80
CA THR A 200 -14.33 -14.49 4.19
C THR A 200 -14.21 -15.63 5.21
N SER A 201 -14.33 -16.82 4.76
CA SER A 201 -14.09 -18.17 5.29
C SER A 201 -14.01 -18.38 6.82
N PRO A 202 -14.68 -19.39 7.35
CA PRO A 202 -14.48 -19.86 8.74
C PRO A 202 -13.07 -20.44 9.03
N SER A 203 -12.18 -20.47 8.05
CA SER A 203 -10.79 -21.00 8.15
C SER A 203 -9.71 -19.91 8.24
N ILE A 204 -10.07 -18.66 8.54
CA ILE A 204 -9.06 -17.59 8.68
C ILE A 204 -8.15 -17.87 9.88
N SER A 205 -6.85 -18.00 9.62
CA SER A 205 -5.84 -18.10 10.68
C SER A 205 -5.57 -16.70 11.24
N THR A 206 -5.74 -16.53 12.55
CA THR A 206 -5.50 -15.24 13.22
C THR A 206 -4.04 -14.79 13.19
N ASP A 207 -3.13 -15.73 13.02
CA ASP A 207 -1.68 -15.54 12.92
C ASP A 207 -1.12 -15.65 11.48
N GLU A 208 -2.00 -15.59 10.46
CA GLU A 208 -1.61 -15.71 9.05
C GLU A 208 -0.47 -14.78 8.62
N PRO A 209 -0.48 -13.45 8.95
CA PRO A 209 0.62 -12.58 8.56
C PRO A 209 1.96 -12.97 9.16
N GLN A 210 1.97 -13.40 10.42
CA GLN A 210 3.18 -13.85 11.14
C GLN A 210 3.72 -15.13 10.52
N LYS A 211 2.87 -16.10 10.23
CA LYS A 211 3.26 -17.35 9.56
C LYS A 211 3.84 -17.10 8.17
N LYS A 212 3.23 -16.23 7.39
CA LYS A 212 3.76 -15.84 6.07
C LYS A 212 5.13 -15.16 6.16
N LEU A 213 5.30 -14.26 7.13
CA LEU A 213 6.60 -13.63 7.36
C LEU A 213 7.66 -14.67 7.72
N GLN A 214 7.38 -15.55 8.67
CA GLN A 214 8.30 -16.63 9.09
C GLN A 214 8.64 -17.55 7.91
N GLN A 215 7.66 -17.97 7.15
CA GLN A 215 7.91 -18.79 5.95
C GLN A 215 8.83 -18.06 4.96
N PHE A 216 8.59 -16.76 4.71
CA PHE A 216 9.46 -15.98 3.84
C PHE A 216 10.89 -15.90 4.35
N LEU A 217 11.08 -15.59 5.64
CA LEU A 217 12.40 -15.46 6.25
C LEU A 217 13.21 -16.75 6.16
N VAL A 218 12.56 -17.89 6.39
CA VAL A 218 13.24 -19.21 6.37
C VAL A 218 13.45 -19.74 4.95
N GLU A 219 12.42 -19.67 4.10
CA GLU A 219 12.43 -20.41 2.84
C GLU A 219 12.89 -19.56 1.64
N LYS A 220 12.72 -18.23 1.68
CA LYS A 220 12.89 -17.37 0.50
C LYS A 220 13.90 -16.24 0.66
N LEU A 221 14.11 -15.75 1.87
CA LEU A 221 15.05 -14.66 2.12
C LEU A 221 16.49 -14.98 1.66
N PRO A 222 17.02 -16.21 1.84
CA PRO A 222 18.34 -16.58 1.37
C PRO A 222 18.56 -16.34 -0.13
N ASP A 223 17.55 -16.59 -0.95
CA ASP A 223 17.59 -16.44 -2.41
C ASP A 223 16.89 -15.17 -2.90
N TYR A 224 16.44 -14.29 -1.99
CA TYR A 224 15.62 -13.14 -2.31
C TYR A 224 16.29 -12.20 -3.32
N GLU A 225 17.55 -11.87 -3.17
CA GLU A 225 18.26 -10.94 -4.04
C GLU A 225 18.28 -11.44 -5.49
N GLN A 226 18.45 -12.74 -5.70
CA GLN A 226 18.50 -13.37 -7.02
C GLN A 226 17.10 -13.64 -7.58
N GLY A 227 16.17 -14.00 -6.69
CA GLY A 227 14.83 -14.45 -7.06
C GLY A 227 13.79 -13.35 -7.23
N ARG A 228 13.93 -12.21 -6.52
CA ARG A 228 12.92 -11.13 -6.49
C ARG A 228 12.52 -10.57 -7.85
N ASP A 229 13.44 -10.60 -8.79
CA ASP A 229 13.26 -10.06 -10.14
C ASP A 229 12.89 -11.15 -11.17
N ARG A 230 12.91 -12.44 -10.81
CA ARG A 230 12.52 -13.55 -11.67
C ARG A 230 11.01 -13.69 -11.71
N TYR A 231 10.38 -13.41 -12.84
CA TYR A 231 8.91 -13.36 -12.98
C TYR A 231 8.22 -14.70 -12.71
N GLY A 232 8.82 -15.81 -13.16
CA GLY A 232 8.29 -17.16 -12.94
C GLY A 232 8.50 -17.70 -11.52
N TRP A 233 9.27 -17.00 -10.65
CA TRP A 233 9.61 -17.46 -9.32
C TRP A 233 8.78 -16.74 -8.26
N SER A 234 8.30 -17.48 -7.27
CA SER A 234 7.56 -16.90 -6.13
C SER A 234 8.48 -16.58 -4.96
N HIS A 235 9.53 -15.76 -5.18
CA HIS A 235 10.56 -15.43 -4.18
C HIS A 235 10.36 -14.08 -3.49
N THR A 236 9.18 -13.48 -3.58
CA THR A 236 8.83 -12.27 -2.84
C THR A 236 8.14 -12.63 -1.53
N SER A 237 8.19 -11.70 -0.57
CA SER A 237 7.57 -11.90 0.75
C SER A 237 6.04 -11.92 0.72
N GLN A 238 5.42 -11.23 -0.25
CA GLN A 238 3.97 -11.00 -0.31
C GLN A 238 3.41 -10.33 0.96
N MET A 239 4.24 -9.58 1.68
CA MET A 239 3.85 -8.92 2.93
C MET A 239 3.18 -7.56 2.73
N SER A 240 3.24 -6.98 1.52
CA SER A 240 2.76 -5.61 1.25
C SER A 240 1.30 -5.39 1.65
N GLY A 241 0.39 -6.31 1.34
CA GLY A 241 -1.02 -6.19 1.71
C GLY A 241 -1.25 -6.19 3.22
N TYR A 242 -0.52 -7.03 3.96
CA TYR A 242 -0.64 -7.09 5.42
C TYR A 242 -0.04 -5.86 6.10
N ILE A 243 1.08 -5.35 5.59
CA ILE A 243 1.70 -4.11 6.10
C ILE A 243 0.80 -2.92 5.79
N ASN A 244 0.20 -2.85 4.60
CA ASN A 244 -0.65 -1.73 4.17
C ASN A 244 -1.97 -1.66 4.95
N THR A 245 -2.54 -2.80 5.33
CA THR A 245 -3.73 -2.85 6.19
C THR A 245 -3.40 -2.76 7.69
N GLY A 246 -2.11 -2.79 8.03
CA GLY A 246 -1.65 -2.84 9.41
C GLY A 246 -1.98 -4.15 10.14
N ALA A 247 -2.26 -5.22 9.37
CA ALA A 247 -2.50 -6.57 9.89
C ALA A 247 -1.28 -7.18 10.56
N ILE A 248 -0.10 -6.69 10.23
CA ILE A 248 1.17 -6.87 10.94
C ILE A 248 1.88 -5.51 11.02
N SER A 249 2.56 -5.24 12.12
CA SER A 249 3.29 -4.00 12.29
C SER A 249 4.59 -4.01 11.47
N ILE A 250 4.95 -2.85 10.93
CA ILE A 250 6.20 -2.69 10.21
C ILE A 250 7.43 -2.88 11.13
N ARG A 251 7.31 -2.57 12.44
CA ARG A 251 8.35 -2.79 13.44
C ARG A 251 8.62 -4.28 13.65
N GLN A 252 7.56 -5.10 13.80
CA GLN A 252 7.69 -6.56 13.89
C GLN A 252 8.34 -7.15 12.64
N VAL A 253 7.95 -6.67 11.46
CA VAL A 253 8.53 -7.09 10.18
C VAL A 253 10.01 -6.78 10.12
N TYR A 254 10.40 -5.56 10.51
CA TYR A 254 11.80 -5.13 10.52
C TYR A 254 12.63 -5.90 11.55
N GLU A 255 12.14 -6.02 12.78
CA GLU A 255 12.85 -6.70 13.87
C GLU A 255 13.15 -8.16 13.51
N GLN A 256 12.15 -8.90 13.05
CA GLN A 256 12.33 -10.31 12.67
C GLN A 256 13.33 -10.47 11.51
N ALA A 257 13.31 -9.56 10.54
CA ALA A 257 14.29 -9.54 9.48
C ALA A 257 15.69 -9.14 9.97
N ALA A 258 15.78 -8.18 10.88
CA ALA A 258 17.04 -7.71 11.43
C ALA A 258 17.75 -8.74 12.30
N GLN A 259 16.99 -9.63 12.97
CA GLN A 259 17.52 -10.73 13.75
C GLN A 259 18.11 -11.86 12.90
N ASP A 260 17.81 -11.91 11.58
CA ASP A 260 18.42 -12.88 10.68
C ASP A 260 19.92 -12.60 10.52
N GLY A 261 20.74 -13.54 11.02
CA GLY A 261 22.20 -13.45 11.01
C GLY A 261 22.85 -13.81 9.66
N SER A 262 22.06 -14.16 8.64
CA SER A 262 22.55 -14.74 7.39
C SER A 262 23.24 -13.76 6.43
N GLY A 263 23.07 -12.44 6.63
CA GLY A 263 23.57 -11.40 5.73
C GLY A 263 22.72 -11.17 4.47
N TYR A 264 21.69 -11.98 4.23
CA TYR A 264 20.78 -11.85 3.07
C TYR A 264 19.70 -10.78 3.24
N LYS A 265 19.49 -10.31 4.47
CA LYS A 265 18.45 -9.35 4.85
C LYS A 265 18.56 -7.98 4.18
N ASP A 266 19.76 -7.52 3.85
CA ASP A 266 20.02 -6.14 3.43
C ASP A 266 19.23 -5.74 2.18
N SER A 267 19.14 -6.65 1.22
CA SER A 267 18.36 -6.42 -0.02
C SER A 267 16.87 -6.26 0.27
N TRP A 268 16.32 -6.99 1.26
CA TRP A 268 14.91 -6.90 1.62
C TRP A 268 14.62 -5.72 2.55
N ILE A 269 15.45 -5.47 3.57
CA ILE A 269 15.36 -4.28 4.44
C ILE A 269 15.41 -2.99 3.60
N ARG A 270 16.19 -2.97 2.54
CA ARG A 270 16.20 -1.84 1.60
C ARG A 270 14.83 -1.57 0.97
N GLN A 271 13.95 -2.58 0.82
CA GLN A 271 12.57 -2.37 0.34
C GLN A 271 11.70 -1.72 1.41
N LEU A 272 11.92 -2.03 2.69
CA LEU A 272 11.25 -1.34 3.80
C LEU A 272 11.67 0.13 3.85
N ALA A 273 12.96 0.41 3.62
CA ALA A 273 13.46 1.79 3.52
C ALA A 273 12.87 2.56 2.30
N TRP A 274 12.64 1.89 1.16
CA TRP A 274 11.93 2.49 0.03
C TRP A 274 10.49 2.85 0.39
N ARG A 275 9.83 2.00 1.16
CA ARG A 275 8.48 2.29 1.68
C ARG A 275 8.51 3.54 2.56
N ASP A 276 9.39 3.60 3.55
CA ASP A 276 9.55 4.76 4.43
C ASP A 276 9.91 6.02 3.64
N PHE A 277 10.75 5.93 2.60
CA PHE A 277 11.09 7.05 1.73
C PHE A 277 9.85 7.67 1.07
N TYR A 278 8.95 6.86 0.51
CA TYR A 278 7.73 7.39 -0.12
C TYR A 278 6.74 7.94 0.90
N LEU A 279 6.60 7.32 2.06
CA LEU A 279 5.80 7.85 3.16
C LEU A 279 6.36 9.20 3.65
N TYR A 280 7.67 9.30 3.80
CA TYR A 280 8.38 10.54 4.12
C TYR A 280 8.12 11.63 3.06
N GLN A 281 8.16 11.29 1.75
CA GLN A 281 7.83 12.24 0.69
C GLN A 281 6.39 12.76 0.83
N ALA A 282 5.44 11.87 1.09
CA ALA A 282 4.02 12.24 1.24
C ALA A 282 3.76 13.16 2.45
N LEU A 283 4.55 13.00 3.51
CA LEU A 283 4.47 13.87 4.70
C LEU A 283 5.12 15.24 4.46
N ARG A 284 6.26 15.30 3.78
CA ARG A 284 7.10 16.49 3.66
C ARG A 284 6.83 17.35 2.43
N ASN A 285 6.15 16.82 1.41
CA ASN A 285 5.91 17.55 0.19
C ASN A 285 4.40 17.75 -0.04
N GLN A 286 3.94 18.98 0.08
CA GLN A 286 2.51 19.34 -0.03
C GLN A 286 1.92 18.97 -1.40
N ASP A 287 2.74 18.97 -2.44
CA ASP A 287 2.35 18.67 -3.81
C ASP A 287 2.46 17.19 -4.19
N TYR A 288 2.81 16.31 -3.24
CA TYR A 288 2.99 14.88 -3.52
C TYR A 288 1.78 14.27 -4.24
N PHE A 289 0.57 14.58 -3.79
CA PHE A 289 -0.69 14.06 -4.35
C PHE A 289 -1.28 14.91 -5.49
N SER A 290 -0.64 15.99 -5.89
CA SER A 290 -1.06 16.88 -6.97
C SER A 290 0.07 17.22 -7.94
N TYR A 291 1.12 16.41 -7.95
CA TYR A 291 2.37 16.67 -8.67
C TYR A 291 2.16 16.80 -10.19
N GLU A 292 1.17 16.08 -10.75
CA GLU A 292 0.79 16.14 -12.16
C GLU A 292 0.32 17.52 -12.60
N ARG A 293 -0.23 18.33 -11.69
CA ARG A 293 -0.75 19.66 -12.00
C ARG A 293 0.32 20.66 -12.43
N LYS A 294 1.59 20.32 -12.23
CA LYS A 294 2.73 21.13 -12.64
C LYS A 294 3.02 21.01 -14.14
N PHE A 295 2.39 20.09 -14.85
CA PHE A 295 2.79 19.72 -16.22
C PHE A 295 1.65 19.93 -17.21
N ASP A 296 2.00 20.32 -18.43
CA ASP A 296 1.09 20.33 -19.56
C ASP A 296 1.07 18.95 -20.23
N TRP A 297 -0.09 18.31 -20.20
CA TRP A 297 -0.31 16.95 -20.73
C TRP A 297 -0.89 16.98 -22.15
N SER A 298 -0.96 18.13 -22.83
CA SER A 298 -1.58 18.28 -24.16
C SER A 298 -0.93 17.40 -25.27
N GLY A 299 0.33 17.00 -25.06
CA GLY A 299 1.04 16.07 -25.96
C GLY A 299 0.85 14.58 -25.64
N PHE A 300 -0.06 14.26 -24.72
CA PHE A 300 -0.39 12.90 -24.27
C PHE A 300 -1.84 12.58 -24.62
N ASP A 301 -2.15 11.30 -24.82
CA ASP A 301 -3.52 10.87 -25.09
C ASP A 301 -3.85 9.52 -24.40
N THR A 302 -5.11 9.12 -24.46
CA THR A 302 -5.61 7.90 -23.82
C THR A 302 -6.05 6.83 -24.81
N ALA A 303 -5.83 7.02 -26.13
CA ALA A 303 -6.35 6.14 -27.16
C ALA A 303 -5.90 4.66 -27.02
N ALA A 304 -4.70 4.45 -26.47
CA ALA A 304 -4.15 3.13 -26.25
C ALA A 304 -4.38 2.57 -24.83
N PHE A 305 -5.04 3.33 -23.92
CA PHE A 305 -5.23 2.92 -22.54
C PHE A 305 -6.00 1.62 -22.40
N ASP A 306 -7.11 1.46 -23.12
CA ASP A 306 -7.95 0.26 -23.03
C ASP A 306 -7.21 -1.00 -23.52
N TYR A 307 -6.36 -0.89 -24.54
CA TYR A 307 -5.52 -2.00 -24.98
C TYR A 307 -4.56 -2.46 -23.88
N TRP A 308 -3.97 -1.51 -23.14
CA TRP A 308 -3.11 -1.81 -22.01
C TRP A 308 -3.90 -2.41 -20.84
N ALA A 309 -5.01 -1.80 -20.46
CA ALA A 309 -5.86 -2.24 -19.35
C ALA A 309 -6.45 -3.64 -19.57
N GLU A 310 -6.79 -3.97 -20.83
CA GLU A 310 -7.39 -5.25 -21.23
C GLU A 310 -6.36 -6.32 -21.63
N ALA A 311 -5.04 -6.06 -21.44
CA ALA A 311 -3.97 -6.98 -21.82
C ALA A 311 -3.99 -7.36 -23.33
N LYS A 312 -4.18 -6.37 -24.19
CA LYS A 312 -4.31 -6.51 -25.65
C LYS A 312 -3.28 -5.70 -26.43
N THR A 313 -2.12 -5.45 -25.84
CA THR A 313 -1.07 -4.60 -26.45
C THR A 313 -0.32 -5.33 -27.58
N GLY A 314 -0.36 -6.64 -27.62
CA GLY A 314 0.46 -7.46 -28.50
C GLY A 314 1.94 -7.53 -28.08
N ILE A 315 2.26 -7.09 -26.86
CA ILE A 315 3.57 -7.23 -26.23
C ILE A 315 3.44 -8.27 -25.12
N PRO A 316 3.90 -9.51 -25.31
CA PRO A 316 3.52 -10.64 -24.45
C PRO A 316 3.77 -10.44 -22.97
N ILE A 317 4.90 -9.84 -22.58
CA ILE A 317 5.20 -9.62 -21.15
C ILE A 317 4.28 -8.57 -20.51
N ILE A 318 3.86 -7.55 -21.26
CA ILE A 318 2.89 -6.55 -20.79
C ILE A 318 1.53 -7.21 -20.62
N ASP A 319 1.07 -7.94 -21.64
CA ASP A 319 -0.23 -8.59 -21.63
C ASP A 319 -0.29 -9.68 -20.53
N ALA A 320 0.78 -10.45 -20.33
CA ALA A 320 0.88 -11.42 -19.23
C ALA A 320 0.80 -10.76 -17.84
N ALA A 321 1.50 -9.63 -17.65
CA ALA A 321 1.49 -8.91 -16.39
C ALA A 321 0.12 -8.29 -16.09
N MET A 322 -0.54 -7.72 -17.09
CA MET A 322 -1.87 -7.13 -16.95
C MET A 322 -2.95 -8.22 -16.74
N THR A 323 -2.79 -9.38 -17.34
CA THR A 323 -3.66 -10.56 -17.10
C THR A 323 -3.52 -11.03 -15.66
N GLN A 324 -2.29 -11.20 -15.16
CA GLN A 324 -2.06 -11.55 -13.74
C GLN A 324 -2.73 -10.55 -12.82
N LEU A 325 -2.51 -9.24 -13.03
CA LEU A 325 -3.10 -8.19 -12.21
C LEU A 325 -4.63 -8.28 -12.17
N LYS A 326 -5.25 -8.46 -13.34
CA LYS A 326 -6.71 -8.54 -13.48
C LYS A 326 -7.29 -9.76 -12.75
N GLU A 327 -6.63 -10.90 -12.84
CA GLU A 327 -7.11 -12.15 -12.26
C GLU A 327 -6.85 -12.28 -10.75
N THR A 328 -5.68 -11.78 -10.28
CA THR A 328 -5.21 -12.04 -8.91
C THR A 328 -5.09 -10.80 -8.02
N GLY A 329 -5.07 -9.63 -8.60
CA GLY A 329 -4.70 -8.41 -7.90
C GLY A 329 -3.20 -8.30 -7.57
N GLU A 330 -2.39 -9.24 -8.03
CA GLU A 330 -0.94 -9.29 -7.77
C GLU A 330 -0.15 -8.97 -9.03
N MET A 331 0.97 -8.26 -8.85
CA MET A 331 1.96 -8.05 -9.89
C MET A 331 3.34 -7.85 -9.24
N PRO A 332 4.38 -8.60 -9.66
CA PRO A 332 5.75 -8.38 -9.20
C PRO A 332 6.22 -6.94 -9.40
N ASN A 333 6.95 -6.37 -8.45
CA ASN A 333 7.34 -4.95 -8.50
C ASN A 333 8.03 -4.55 -9.80
N ARG A 334 8.94 -5.38 -10.33
CA ARG A 334 9.61 -5.09 -11.60
C ARG A 334 8.61 -4.99 -12.76
N LEU A 335 7.59 -5.84 -12.80
CA LEU A 335 6.54 -5.76 -13.81
C LEU A 335 5.65 -4.51 -13.63
N ARG A 336 5.40 -4.05 -12.39
CA ARG A 336 4.74 -2.75 -12.18
C ARG A 336 5.53 -1.61 -12.84
N MET A 337 6.86 -1.62 -12.71
CA MET A 337 7.71 -0.62 -13.35
C MET A 337 7.68 -0.74 -14.88
N VAL A 338 7.74 -1.96 -15.43
CA VAL A 338 7.75 -2.21 -16.87
C VAL A 338 6.41 -1.82 -17.50
N THR A 339 5.28 -2.23 -16.92
CA THR A 339 3.94 -1.91 -17.41
C THR A 339 3.61 -0.44 -17.28
N ALA A 340 4.03 0.21 -16.17
CA ALA A 340 3.85 1.64 -15.98
C ALA A 340 4.68 2.47 -16.97
N MET A 341 5.96 2.13 -17.17
CA MET A 341 6.78 2.80 -18.18
C MET A 341 6.28 2.54 -19.61
N PHE A 342 5.72 1.36 -19.88
CA PHE A 342 5.10 1.08 -21.17
C PHE A 342 3.92 2.02 -21.42
N LEU A 343 2.98 2.12 -20.48
CA LEU A 343 1.84 3.02 -20.59
C LEU A 343 2.29 4.48 -20.76
N THR A 344 3.14 4.96 -19.87
CA THR A 344 3.47 6.39 -19.78
C THR A 344 4.42 6.84 -20.88
N LYS A 345 5.40 6.03 -21.24
CA LYS A 345 6.44 6.43 -22.19
C LYS A 345 6.24 5.87 -23.59
N GLN A 346 5.87 4.60 -23.75
CA GLN A 346 5.72 4.03 -25.08
C GLN A 346 4.35 4.31 -25.69
N LEU A 347 3.30 4.37 -24.85
CA LEU A 347 1.96 4.76 -25.29
C LEU A 347 1.66 6.23 -25.12
N LEU A 348 2.50 6.99 -24.40
CA LEU A 348 2.31 8.41 -24.06
C LEU A 348 0.95 8.71 -23.41
N CYS A 349 0.48 7.78 -22.56
CA CYS A 349 -0.71 7.98 -21.77
C CYS A 349 -0.32 8.68 -20.44
N PRO A 350 -1.09 9.69 -19.97
CA PRO A 350 -0.80 10.32 -18.69
C PRO A 350 -0.84 9.31 -17.55
N PHE A 351 0.13 9.36 -16.66
CA PHE A 351 0.34 8.33 -15.64
C PHE A 351 -0.86 8.14 -14.70
N PHE A 352 -1.64 9.18 -14.43
CA PHE A 352 -2.76 9.13 -13.49
C PHE A 352 -3.91 8.22 -13.95
N TYR A 353 -4.02 7.88 -15.24
CA TYR A 353 -4.94 6.83 -15.71
C TYR A 353 -4.50 5.44 -15.25
N GLY A 354 -3.22 5.12 -15.41
CA GLY A 354 -2.66 3.86 -14.92
C GLY A 354 -2.64 3.78 -13.39
N GLU A 355 -2.34 4.90 -12.70
CA GLU A 355 -2.43 5.01 -11.25
C GLU A 355 -3.83 4.67 -10.73
N ALA A 356 -4.87 5.20 -11.38
CA ALA A 356 -6.26 4.90 -11.06
C ALA A 356 -6.61 3.42 -11.31
N TYR A 357 -6.15 2.86 -12.42
CA TYR A 357 -6.34 1.44 -12.71
C TYR A 357 -5.67 0.52 -11.67
N PHE A 358 -4.43 0.84 -11.26
CA PHE A 358 -3.73 0.09 -10.21
C PHE A 358 -4.43 0.24 -8.86
N ARG A 359 -5.00 1.41 -8.53
CA ARG A 359 -5.83 1.59 -7.34
C ARG A 359 -6.97 0.58 -7.30
N ASP A 360 -7.62 0.36 -8.43
CA ASP A 360 -8.80 -0.50 -8.49
C ASP A 360 -8.41 -2.00 -8.55
N LYS A 361 -7.26 -2.35 -9.10
CA LYS A 361 -6.88 -3.75 -9.33
C LYS A 361 -5.90 -4.34 -8.32
N LEU A 362 -4.97 -3.57 -7.75
CA LEU A 362 -3.97 -4.12 -6.81
C LEU A 362 -4.59 -4.56 -5.48
N ALA A 363 -4.36 -5.80 -5.08
CA ALA A 363 -4.76 -6.33 -3.78
C ALA A 363 -4.02 -5.65 -2.61
N ASP A 364 -2.78 -5.26 -2.83
CA ASP A 364 -1.92 -4.57 -1.87
C ASP A 364 -1.90 -3.05 -2.06
N TYR A 365 -2.97 -2.47 -2.62
CA TYR A 365 -3.02 -1.04 -2.90
C TYR A 365 -2.72 -0.18 -1.67
N ASP A 366 -1.79 0.73 -1.85
CA ASP A 366 -1.48 1.84 -0.94
C ASP A 366 -1.36 3.13 -1.76
N HIS A 367 -2.10 4.17 -1.39
CA HIS A 367 -2.17 5.41 -2.17
C HIS A 367 -0.79 6.09 -2.30
N VAL A 368 -0.04 6.13 -1.20
CA VAL A 368 1.30 6.77 -1.19
C VAL A 368 2.27 5.99 -2.06
N LEU A 369 2.35 4.67 -1.86
CA LEU A 369 3.31 3.83 -2.58
C LEU A 369 2.97 3.70 -4.07
N ASN A 370 1.68 3.57 -4.40
CA ASN A 370 1.21 3.55 -5.78
C ASN A 370 1.58 4.86 -6.49
N ARG A 371 1.26 5.99 -5.88
CA ARG A 371 1.62 7.33 -6.39
C ARG A 371 3.11 7.48 -6.61
N GLY A 372 3.93 7.10 -5.61
CA GLY A 372 5.39 7.15 -5.71
C GLY A 372 5.94 6.32 -6.86
N GLY A 373 5.45 5.10 -7.03
CA GLY A 373 5.84 4.20 -8.12
C GLY A 373 5.48 4.74 -9.51
N TRP A 374 4.30 5.35 -9.66
CA TRP A 374 3.86 5.97 -10.92
C TRP A 374 4.66 7.23 -11.25
N LEU A 375 4.91 8.10 -10.27
CA LEU A 375 5.77 9.26 -10.43
C LEU A 375 7.19 8.84 -10.86
N TRP A 376 7.76 7.83 -10.19
CA TRP A 376 9.07 7.28 -10.54
C TRP A 376 9.13 6.77 -11.97
N SER A 377 8.15 5.98 -12.39
CA SER A 377 8.06 5.37 -13.73
C SER A 377 7.87 6.44 -14.82
N SER A 378 7.21 7.53 -14.49
CA SER A 378 6.96 8.68 -15.38
C SER A 378 8.09 9.70 -15.40
N SER A 379 9.22 9.43 -14.75
CA SER A 379 10.35 10.39 -14.63
C SER A 379 9.98 11.69 -13.93
N LEU A 380 9.02 11.62 -13.02
CA LEU A 380 8.48 12.72 -12.23
C LEU A 380 8.69 12.45 -10.74
N GLY A 381 8.54 13.48 -9.92
CA GLY A 381 8.58 13.32 -8.46
C GLY A 381 9.99 13.08 -7.89
N TYR A 382 10.09 12.11 -6.99
CA TYR A 382 11.24 11.91 -6.12
C TYR A 382 12.04 10.69 -6.52
N ASP A 383 13.37 10.83 -6.54
CA ASP A 383 14.34 9.83 -7.05
C ASP A 383 13.94 9.23 -8.41
N ALA A 384 13.27 10.02 -9.22
CA ALA A 384 12.63 9.56 -10.44
C ALA A 384 13.62 8.98 -11.46
N ALA A 385 13.17 7.96 -12.19
CA ALA A 385 13.96 7.43 -13.32
C ALA A 385 14.27 8.55 -14.33
N PRO A 386 15.50 8.67 -14.85
CA PRO A 386 15.79 9.66 -15.88
C PRO A 386 14.85 9.54 -17.08
N TYR A 387 14.40 10.65 -17.64
CA TYR A 387 13.38 10.66 -18.70
C TYR A 387 13.76 9.85 -19.95
N PHE A 388 15.06 9.78 -20.28
CA PHE A 388 15.57 8.98 -21.38
C PHE A 388 15.66 7.49 -21.08
N ARG A 389 15.40 7.08 -19.81
CA ARG A 389 15.30 5.66 -19.43
C ARG A 389 13.91 5.15 -19.82
N VAL A 390 13.84 4.48 -20.94
CA VAL A 390 12.65 3.78 -21.43
C VAL A 390 12.97 2.29 -21.40
N MET A 391 12.31 1.53 -20.53
CA MET A 391 12.51 0.08 -20.45
C MET A 391 11.98 -0.58 -21.73
N ASN A 392 12.79 -1.44 -22.33
CA ASN A 392 12.34 -2.26 -23.43
C ASN A 392 11.68 -3.53 -22.86
N PRO A 393 10.36 -3.73 -23.02
CA PRO A 393 9.65 -4.86 -22.42
C PRO A 393 10.14 -6.23 -22.92
N VAL A 394 10.55 -6.34 -24.18
CA VAL A 394 11.12 -7.58 -24.74
C VAL A 394 12.41 -7.95 -24.00
N ARG A 395 13.34 -7.00 -23.86
CA ARG A 395 14.59 -7.25 -23.12
C ARG A 395 14.36 -7.57 -21.65
N GLN A 396 13.39 -6.89 -21.01
CA GLN A 396 13.02 -7.19 -19.62
C GLN A 396 12.48 -8.63 -19.50
N SER A 397 11.68 -9.05 -20.46
CA SER A 397 11.16 -10.41 -20.55
C SER A 397 12.29 -11.44 -20.71
N GLU A 398 13.15 -11.27 -21.72
CA GLU A 398 14.28 -12.15 -21.98
C GLU A 398 15.23 -12.29 -20.78
N THR A 399 15.45 -11.19 -20.04
CA THR A 399 16.37 -11.18 -18.89
C THR A 399 15.78 -11.87 -17.65
N TYR A 400 14.51 -11.64 -17.35
CA TYR A 400 13.91 -12.05 -16.07
C TYR A 400 12.96 -13.24 -16.18
N ASP A 401 12.64 -13.68 -17.40
CA ASP A 401 11.85 -14.88 -17.71
C ASP A 401 12.40 -15.62 -18.95
N PRO A 402 13.71 -15.98 -18.97
CA PRO A 402 14.37 -16.44 -20.21
C PRO A 402 13.71 -17.65 -20.89
N SER A 403 13.04 -18.51 -20.14
CA SER A 403 12.28 -19.63 -20.67
C SER A 403 10.85 -19.26 -21.10
N GLY A 404 10.39 -18.02 -20.85
CA GLY A 404 9.01 -17.63 -21.10
C GLY A 404 7.98 -18.34 -20.20
N ALA A 405 8.40 -18.90 -19.08
CA ALA A 405 7.52 -19.65 -18.17
C ALA A 405 6.39 -18.76 -17.60
N TYR A 406 6.71 -17.50 -17.26
CA TYR A 406 5.74 -16.53 -16.80
C TYR A 406 4.72 -16.19 -17.89
N ILE A 407 5.18 -15.92 -19.13
CA ILE A 407 4.28 -15.63 -20.25
C ILE A 407 3.38 -16.83 -20.53
N ARG A 408 3.94 -18.06 -20.58
CA ARG A 408 3.15 -19.28 -20.82
C ARG A 408 2.07 -19.50 -19.77
N ARG A 409 2.37 -19.16 -18.52
CA ARG A 409 1.40 -19.27 -17.42
C ARG A 409 0.20 -18.34 -17.60
N TRP A 410 0.44 -17.09 -17.97
CA TRP A 410 -0.61 -16.06 -18.01
C TRP A 410 -1.21 -15.86 -19.41
N LEU A 411 -0.52 -16.35 -20.46
CA LEU A 411 -0.98 -16.32 -21.84
C LEU A 411 -0.82 -17.73 -22.45
N PRO A 412 -1.62 -18.72 -22.05
CA PRO A 412 -1.47 -20.11 -22.47
C PRO A 412 -1.62 -20.28 -24.00
N GLN A 413 -2.31 -19.38 -24.69
CA GLN A 413 -2.40 -19.37 -26.16
C GLN A 413 -1.04 -19.16 -26.83
N LEU A 414 -0.03 -18.62 -26.17
CA LEU A 414 1.33 -18.44 -26.67
C LEU A 414 2.28 -19.60 -26.28
N ALA A 415 1.80 -20.61 -25.56
CA ALA A 415 2.64 -21.68 -25.02
C ALA A 415 3.36 -22.50 -26.09
N HIS A 416 2.84 -22.51 -27.31
CA HIS A 416 3.41 -23.23 -28.47
C HIS A 416 4.66 -22.55 -29.05
N LEU A 417 4.92 -21.27 -28.70
CA LEU A 417 6.08 -20.53 -29.21
C LEU A 417 7.38 -21.01 -28.54
N SER A 418 8.48 -20.96 -29.30
CA SER A 418 9.82 -21.20 -28.72
C SER A 418 10.19 -20.15 -27.66
N ASP A 419 11.15 -20.47 -26.78
CA ASP A 419 11.63 -19.57 -25.72
C ASP A 419 12.14 -18.22 -26.26
N LYS A 420 12.63 -18.18 -27.49
CA LYS A 420 13.05 -16.94 -28.14
C LYS A 420 11.88 -16.16 -28.73
N ALA A 421 10.94 -16.84 -29.36
CA ALA A 421 9.82 -16.21 -30.08
C ALA A 421 8.76 -15.65 -29.12
N ILE A 422 8.57 -16.27 -27.96
CA ILE A 422 7.54 -15.90 -26.99
C ILE A 422 7.72 -14.49 -26.40
N HIS A 423 8.93 -13.95 -26.40
CA HIS A 423 9.23 -12.60 -25.91
C HIS A 423 8.97 -11.51 -26.94
N GLN A 424 8.90 -11.85 -28.22
CA GLN A 424 8.84 -10.88 -29.31
C GLN A 424 7.45 -10.26 -29.45
N SER A 425 7.40 -8.99 -29.89
CA SER A 425 6.14 -8.34 -30.24
C SER A 425 5.36 -9.17 -31.26
N GLN A 426 4.06 -9.34 -31.02
CA GLN A 426 3.18 -10.06 -31.91
C GLN A 426 2.82 -9.20 -33.14
N ALA A 427 2.29 -9.82 -34.20
CA ALA A 427 1.91 -9.12 -35.41
C ALA A 427 0.84 -8.03 -35.20
N ASN A 428 0.02 -8.18 -34.14
CA ASN A 428 -1.01 -7.24 -33.73
C ASN A 428 -0.53 -6.24 -32.71
N ALA A 429 0.78 -6.08 -32.49
CA ALA A 429 1.30 -5.11 -31.53
C ALA A 429 0.85 -3.68 -31.87
N ILE A 430 0.29 -2.99 -30.90
CA ILE A 430 -0.30 -1.65 -31.07
C ILE A 430 0.75 -0.56 -31.25
N VAL A 431 2.04 -0.88 -31.06
CA VAL A 431 3.14 0.10 -31.10
C VAL A 431 4.44 -0.55 -31.58
N ASP A 432 5.19 0.17 -32.41
CA ASP A 432 6.59 -0.13 -32.68
C ASP A 432 7.47 0.40 -31.52
N LEU A 433 8.11 -0.49 -30.79
CA LEU A 433 8.89 -0.15 -29.58
C LEU A 433 10.07 0.78 -29.84
N LYS A 434 10.68 0.71 -31.04
CA LYS A 434 11.81 1.57 -31.42
C LYS A 434 11.34 2.99 -31.66
N GLN A 435 10.27 3.16 -32.45
CA GLN A 435 9.68 4.47 -32.73
C GLN A 435 9.06 5.08 -31.48
N ALA A 436 8.36 4.28 -30.68
CA ALA A 436 7.78 4.72 -29.40
C ALA A 436 8.85 5.26 -28.45
N ARG A 437 10.01 4.61 -28.36
CA ARG A 437 11.13 5.10 -27.54
C ARG A 437 11.63 6.48 -27.98
N ILE A 438 11.72 6.72 -29.27
CA ILE A 438 12.16 8.03 -29.80
C ILE A 438 11.16 9.10 -29.40
N ARG A 439 9.86 8.89 -29.71
CA ARG A 439 8.77 9.80 -29.34
C ARG A 439 8.73 10.07 -27.84
N ALA A 440 8.91 9.04 -27.01
CA ALA A 440 8.93 9.19 -25.55
C ALA A 440 10.03 10.15 -25.07
N ILE A 441 11.25 10.00 -25.59
CA ILE A 441 12.39 10.85 -25.20
C ILE A 441 12.14 12.30 -25.62
N GLU A 442 11.62 12.52 -26.81
CA GLU A 442 11.27 13.87 -27.32
C GLU A 442 10.17 14.51 -26.45
N GLN A 443 9.06 13.79 -26.25
CA GLN A 443 7.89 14.31 -25.52
C GLN A 443 8.19 14.58 -24.05
N TYR A 444 8.88 13.66 -23.34
CA TYR A 444 9.29 13.89 -21.96
C TYR A 444 10.39 14.94 -21.84
N GLY A 445 11.28 15.04 -22.84
CA GLY A 445 12.25 16.13 -22.92
C GLY A 445 11.57 17.51 -23.02
N PHE A 446 10.46 17.60 -23.74
CA PHE A 446 9.64 18.81 -23.83
C PHE A 446 8.89 19.07 -22.53
N LEU A 447 8.15 18.08 -22.00
CA LEU A 447 7.38 18.16 -20.76
C LEU A 447 8.22 18.69 -19.59
N LEU A 448 9.44 18.18 -19.42
CA LEU A 448 10.32 18.54 -18.30
C LEU A 448 11.04 19.89 -18.48
N LYS A 449 11.14 20.41 -19.71
CA LYS A 449 11.73 21.74 -19.97
C LYS A 449 10.77 22.88 -19.63
N GLN A 450 9.47 22.66 -19.72
CA GLN A 450 8.47 23.68 -19.42
C GLN A 450 8.41 24.07 -17.92
N ASN A 451 9.01 23.24 -17.05
CA ASN A 451 8.99 23.42 -15.59
C ASN A 451 10.36 23.78 -15.00
N LYS A 452 11.31 24.16 -15.83
CA LYS A 452 12.57 24.78 -15.40
C LYS A 452 12.50 26.31 -15.56
#